data_2b2ad4bb8384989caf3eb024b020695f
#
_entry.id   2b2ad4bb8384989caf3eb024b020695f
#
_cell.length_a   1.000
_cell.length_b   1.000
_cell.length_c   1.000
_cell.angle_alpha   90.00
_cell.angle_beta   90.00
_cell.angle_gamma   90.00
#
_symmetry.space_group_name_H-M   'P 1'
#
loop_
_entity.id
_entity.type
_entity.pdbx_description
1 polymer ?
#
loop_
_entity_poly.entity_id
_entity_poly.type
_entity_poly.pdbx_seq_one_letter_code
_entity_poly.pdbx_strand_id
1 'polypeptide(L)'
;MKKTFAFLGAIALVGCAHQQPLVSISAPFDLGQTMQLMAPGKNTIKGYAAVTQPNGNVFTCAGQTVTLLPATDYAVERVTRLYGNPDNGYRPVTKQITFANTPVEYTDLRKKTTCDEQGHFRFDNVGDGNFYVSADVIWVFTYGQYKATEGGTLIQRVSLKKGQTRDVILSR
;
A
#
# COMPACT_ATOMS: atom_id res chain seq x y z
N MET A 1 -41.75 -20.73 57.24
CA MET A 1 -40.35 -20.49 56.81
C MET A 1 -40.30 -20.64 55.29
N LYS A 2 -40.38 -19.52 54.54
CA LYS A 2 -40.32 -19.51 53.06
C LYS A 2 -38.90 -19.09 52.67
N LYS A 3 -38.13 -19.97 52.02
CA LYS A 3 -36.79 -19.67 51.47
C LYS A 3 -36.95 -19.19 50.04
N THR A 4 -36.64 -17.90 49.81
CA THR A 4 -36.61 -17.28 48.47
C THR A 4 -35.21 -17.53 47.86
N PHE A 5 -35.14 -18.27 46.77
CA PHE A 5 -33.92 -18.45 45.99
C PHE A 5 -33.80 -17.30 44.97
N ALA A 6 -32.82 -16.45 45.08
CA ALA A 6 -32.50 -15.43 44.10
C ALA A 6 -31.59 -16.06 43.02
N PHE A 7 -32.05 -16.10 41.80
CA PHE A 7 -31.28 -16.54 40.63
C PHE A 7 -30.54 -15.31 40.06
N LEU A 8 -29.21 -15.25 40.26
CA LEU A 8 -28.38 -14.28 39.57
C LEU A 8 -28.12 -14.80 38.13
N GLY A 9 -28.73 -14.19 37.15
CA GLY A 9 -28.44 -14.42 35.75
C GLY A 9 -27.17 -13.67 35.34
N ALA A 10 -26.08 -14.40 35.04
CA ALA A 10 -24.89 -13.85 34.44
C ALA A 10 -25.14 -13.57 32.95
N ILE A 11 -25.21 -12.29 32.58
CA ILE A 11 -25.27 -11.86 31.16
C ILE A 11 -23.84 -11.93 30.61
N ALA A 12 -23.56 -12.95 29.80
CA ALA A 12 -22.34 -13.04 29.02
C ALA A 12 -22.40 -12.06 27.84
N LEU A 13 -21.65 -10.96 27.93
CA LEU A 13 -21.42 -10.06 26.80
C LEU A 13 -20.53 -10.75 25.80
N VAL A 14 -21.10 -11.33 24.75
CA VAL A 14 -20.38 -11.83 23.59
C VAL A 14 -19.93 -10.61 22.78
N GLY A 15 -18.71 -10.14 23.02
CA GLY A 15 -18.06 -9.13 22.19
C GLY A 15 -17.78 -9.72 20.81
N CYS A 16 -18.48 -9.27 19.77
CA CYS A 16 -18.09 -9.56 18.38
C CYS A 16 -16.74 -8.91 18.09
N ALA A 17 -15.65 -9.65 18.25
CA ALA A 17 -14.36 -9.25 17.73
C ALA A 17 -14.46 -9.23 16.19
N HIS A 18 -14.36 -8.05 15.59
CA HIS A 18 -14.29 -7.89 14.13
C HIS A 18 -12.95 -8.44 13.67
N GLN A 19 -12.92 -9.72 13.33
CA GLN A 19 -11.74 -10.33 12.71
C GLN A 19 -11.61 -9.81 11.28
N GLN A 20 -10.54 -9.07 11.01
CA GLN A 20 -10.22 -8.68 9.64
C GLN A 20 -9.94 -9.92 8.80
N PRO A 21 -10.47 -9.99 7.57
CA PRO A 21 -10.26 -11.16 6.72
C PRO A 21 -8.78 -11.36 6.43
N LEU A 22 -8.28 -12.55 6.75
CA LEU A 22 -6.93 -12.98 6.43
C LEU A 22 -6.90 -13.46 4.98
N VAL A 23 -6.15 -12.78 4.11
CA VAL A 23 -6.06 -13.11 2.69
C VAL A 23 -4.79 -13.93 2.41
N SER A 24 -4.96 -15.07 1.77
CA SER A 24 -3.85 -15.88 1.26
C SER A 24 -3.54 -15.53 -0.19
N ILE A 25 -2.25 -15.56 -0.55
CA ILE A 25 -1.75 -15.43 -1.91
C ILE A 25 -1.44 -16.83 -2.42
N SER A 26 -1.94 -17.15 -3.61
CA SER A 26 -1.78 -18.46 -4.24
C SER A 26 -0.51 -18.55 -5.08
N ALA A 27 -0.11 -17.44 -5.71
CA ALA A 27 1.11 -17.37 -6.49
C ALA A 27 2.33 -17.53 -5.57
N PRO A 28 3.29 -18.41 -5.91
CA PRO A 28 4.50 -18.58 -5.12
C PRO A 28 5.37 -17.33 -5.17
N PHE A 29 6.03 -17.03 -4.07
CA PHE A 29 7.04 -15.98 -4.04
C PHE A 29 8.36 -16.52 -4.58
N ASP A 30 8.82 -16.01 -5.72
CA ASP A 30 10.10 -16.33 -6.32
C ASP A 30 11.17 -15.30 -5.90
N LEU A 31 12.02 -15.71 -4.96
CA LEU A 31 13.13 -14.87 -4.47
C LEU A 31 14.14 -14.58 -5.57
N GLY A 32 14.49 -15.59 -6.39
CA GLY A 32 15.48 -15.45 -7.47
C GLY A 32 15.03 -14.44 -8.51
N GLN A 33 13.79 -14.54 -9.00
CA GLN A 33 13.20 -13.59 -9.93
C GLN A 33 13.14 -12.19 -9.30
N THR A 34 12.74 -12.09 -8.03
CA THR A 34 12.66 -10.81 -7.30
C THR A 34 14.03 -10.13 -7.23
N MET A 35 15.08 -10.85 -6.84
CA MET A 35 16.45 -10.34 -6.77
C MET A 35 16.97 -9.91 -8.14
N GLN A 36 16.71 -10.68 -9.19
CA GLN A 36 17.12 -10.36 -10.55
C GLN A 36 16.48 -9.05 -11.03
N LEU A 37 15.18 -8.87 -10.83
CA LEU A 37 14.49 -7.63 -11.21
C LEU A 37 14.93 -6.41 -10.39
N MET A 38 15.28 -6.61 -9.12
CA MET A 38 15.75 -5.54 -8.24
C MET A 38 17.25 -5.23 -8.37
N ALA A 39 17.98 -5.99 -9.19
CA ALA A 39 19.37 -5.70 -9.51
C ALA A 39 19.52 -4.28 -10.13
N PRO A 40 20.64 -3.60 -9.88
CA PRO A 40 20.89 -2.28 -10.47
C PRO A 40 20.86 -2.33 -11.99
N GLY A 41 20.18 -1.36 -12.61
CA GLY A 41 20.09 -1.18 -14.05
C GLY A 41 20.39 0.24 -14.48
N LYS A 42 19.93 0.63 -15.64
CA LYS A 42 20.19 1.95 -16.25
C LYS A 42 18.93 2.82 -16.38
N ASN A 43 17.77 2.31 -15.97
CA ASN A 43 16.53 3.07 -16.08
C ASN A 43 16.36 4.03 -14.90
N THR A 44 15.58 5.08 -15.14
CA THR A 44 15.15 6.07 -14.16
C THR A 44 13.63 6.17 -14.16
N ILE A 45 13.02 6.21 -12.98
CA ILE A 45 11.62 6.60 -12.80
C ILE A 45 11.62 7.98 -12.17
N LYS A 46 10.88 8.92 -12.76
CA LYS A 46 10.52 10.20 -12.15
C LYS A 46 9.02 10.22 -11.97
N GLY A 47 8.54 10.80 -10.89
CA GLY A 47 7.11 10.83 -10.70
C GLY A 47 6.61 11.92 -9.78
N TYR A 48 5.29 12.00 -9.73
CA TYR A 48 4.52 12.89 -8.88
C TYR A 48 3.35 12.11 -8.30
N ALA A 49 3.01 12.35 -7.03
CA ALA A 49 1.86 11.69 -6.42
C ALA A 49 0.98 12.69 -5.66
N ALA A 50 -0.33 12.63 -5.92
CA ALA A 50 -1.32 13.47 -5.25
C ALA A 50 -2.71 12.84 -5.21
N VAL A 51 -3.48 13.25 -4.20
CA VAL A 51 -4.92 12.96 -4.07
C VAL A 51 -5.67 14.30 -4.10
N THR A 52 -6.65 14.40 -4.98
CA THR A 52 -7.56 15.55 -5.04
C THR A 52 -8.87 15.19 -4.33
N GLN A 53 -9.24 15.97 -3.33
CA GLN A 53 -10.52 15.80 -2.65
C GLN A 53 -11.68 16.36 -3.48
N PRO A 54 -12.95 15.93 -3.24
CA PRO A 54 -14.12 16.48 -3.95
C PRO A 54 -14.31 17.99 -3.84
N ASN A 55 -13.78 18.61 -2.78
CA ASN A 55 -13.80 20.07 -2.57
C ASN A 55 -12.67 20.82 -3.32
N GLY A 56 -11.84 20.08 -4.10
CA GLY A 56 -10.75 20.64 -4.88
C GLY A 56 -9.41 20.75 -4.14
N ASN A 57 -9.34 20.42 -2.85
CA ASN A 57 -8.06 20.39 -2.13
C ASN A 57 -7.16 19.29 -2.66
N VAL A 58 -5.88 19.62 -2.87
CA VAL A 58 -4.86 18.68 -3.35
C VAL A 58 -3.87 18.39 -2.23
N PHE A 59 -3.69 17.12 -1.91
CA PHE A 59 -2.67 16.63 -1.00
C PHE A 59 -1.63 15.84 -1.77
N THR A 60 -0.36 16.20 -1.63
CA THR A 60 0.76 15.50 -2.29
C THR A 60 1.38 14.47 -1.35
N CYS A 61 2.29 13.64 -1.88
CA CYS A 61 3.10 12.74 -1.07
C CYS A 61 4.28 13.43 -0.37
N ALA A 62 4.32 14.74 -0.28
CA ALA A 62 5.43 15.49 0.32
C ALA A 62 5.88 14.90 1.66
N GLY A 63 7.18 14.58 1.78
CA GLY A 63 7.77 13.95 2.96
C GLY A 63 7.38 12.49 3.20
N GLN A 64 6.56 11.88 2.33
CA GLN A 64 6.08 10.52 2.50
C GLN A 64 6.83 9.51 1.63
N THR A 65 6.71 8.25 2.01
CA THR A 65 7.43 7.15 1.36
C THR A 65 6.83 6.80 0.01
N VAL A 66 7.70 6.63 -0.98
CA VAL A 66 7.41 6.00 -2.26
C VAL A 66 8.17 4.68 -2.34
N THR A 67 7.50 3.63 -2.78
CA THR A 67 8.04 2.28 -2.84
C THR A 67 8.05 1.79 -4.28
N LEU A 68 9.16 1.18 -4.68
CA LEU A 68 9.32 0.45 -5.93
C LEU A 68 9.46 -1.04 -5.62
N LEU A 69 8.64 -1.88 -6.26
CA LEU A 69 8.69 -3.33 -6.10
C LEU A 69 8.50 -4.02 -7.47
N PRO A 70 9.12 -5.20 -7.71
CA PRO A 70 8.98 -5.91 -8.97
C PRO A 70 7.56 -6.49 -9.09
N ALA A 71 7.01 -6.45 -10.30
CA ALA A 71 5.69 -6.97 -10.61
C ALA A 71 5.76 -8.48 -10.95
N THR A 72 6.25 -9.29 -10.00
CA THR A 72 6.18 -10.76 -10.07
C THR A 72 4.74 -11.24 -9.92
N ASP A 73 4.44 -12.49 -10.25
CA ASP A 73 3.08 -13.04 -10.13
C ASP A 73 2.54 -12.91 -8.70
N TYR A 74 3.40 -13.15 -7.69
CA TYR A 74 3.07 -12.94 -6.29
C TYR A 74 2.66 -11.48 -6.00
N ALA A 75 3.42 -10.51 -6.52
CA ALA A 75 3.14 -9.08 -6.33
C ALA A 75 1.87 -8.67 -7.08
N VAL A 76 1.65 -9.19 -8.30
CA VAL A 76 0.45 -8.93 -9.10
C VAL A 76 -0.81 -9.43 -8.37
N GLU A 77 -0.80 -10.64 -7.83
CA GLU A 77 -1.93 -11.14 -7.06
C GLU A 77 -2.19 -10.28 -5.82
N ARG A 78 -1.13 -9.91 -5.06
CA ARG A 78 -1.30 -9.02 -3.89
C ARG A 78 -1.89 -7.67 -4.26
N VAL A 79 -1.39 -7.04 -5.33
CA VAL A 79 -1.91 -5.74 -5.81
C VAL A 79 -3.37 -5.89 -6.22
N THR A 80 -3.73 -6.94 -6.94
CA THR A 80 -5.11 -7.22 -7.33
C THR A 80 -6.03 -7.35 -6.10
N ARG A 81 -5.58 -8.07 -5.05
CA ARG A 81 -6.35 -8.20 -3.79
C ARG A 81 -6.50 -6.88 -3.05
N LEU A 82 -5.46 -6.03 -3.05
CA LEU A 82 -5.46 -4.73 -2.36
C LEU A 82 -6.31 -3.67 -3.07
N TYR A 83 -6.22 -3.61 -4.39
CA TYR A 83 -6.75 -2.49 -5.19
C TYR A 83 -7.93 -2.89 -6.09
N GLY A 84 -8.17 -4.19 -6.30
CA GLY A 84 -9.19 -4.71 -7.22
C GLY A 84 -8.78 -4.62 -8.70
N ASN A 85 -7.54 -4.17 -8.97
CA ASN A 85 -7.01 -3.98 -10.32
C ASN A 85 -5.50 -4.31 -10.29
N PRO A 86 -4.95 -5.08 -11.27
CA PRO A 86 -3.55 -5.45 -11.30
C PRO A 86 -2.61 -4.33 -11.77
N ASP A 87 -3.11 -3.24 -12.37
CA ASP A 87 -2.27 -2.24 -13.03
C ASP A 87 -2.17 -0.94 -12.25
N ASN A 88 -3.25 -0.50 -11.61
CA ASN A 88 -3.28 0.73 -10.84
C ASN A 88 -4.38 0.71 -9.77
N GLY A 89 -4.33 1.67 -8.87
CA GLY A 89 -5.39 1.82 -7.88
C GLY A 89 -5.08 2.81 -6.76
N TYR A 90 -6.10 3.05 -5.98
CA TYR A 90 -6.04 3.80 -4.73
C TYR A 90 -6.66 2.97 -3.60
N ARG A 91 -5.98 2.89 -2.49
CA ARG A 91 -6.46 2.21 -1.29
C ARG A 91 -6.47 3.19 -0.12
N PRO A 92 -7.65 3.55 0.41
CA PRO A 92 -7.74 4.46 1.55
C PRO A 92 -7.14 3.81 2.81
N VAL A 93 -6.60 4.63 3.72
CA VAL A 93 -6.00 4.17 4.98
C VAL A 93 -6.98 3.36 5.85
N THR A 94 -8.28 3.61 5.70
CA THR A 94 -9.34 2.90 6.43
C THR A 94 -9.57 1.48 5.93
N LYS A 95 -9.15 1.15 4.70
CA LYS A 95 -9.27 -0.19 4.12
C LYS A 95 -8.02 -1.01 4.40
N GLN A 96 -8.00 -1.70 5.52
CA GLN A 96 -6.91 -2.60 5.88
C GLN A 96 -7.19 -4.02 5.39
N ILE A 97 -6.15 -4.67 4.88
CA ILE A 97 -6.16 -6.08 4.48
C ILE A 97 -4.91 -6.73 5.08
N THR A 98 -5.10 -7.81 5.80
CA THR A 98 -4.00 -8.60 6.37
C THR A 98 -3.75 -9.82 5.50
N PHE A 99 -2.48 -10.02 5.11
CA PHE A 99 -2.08 -11.19 4.34
C PHE A 99 -1.47 -12.25 5.25
N ALA A 100 -1.88 -13.49 5.03
CA ALA A 100 -1.24 -14.64 5.65
C ALA A 100 0.15 -14.87 5.01
N ASN A 101 1.12 -15.31 5.83
CA ASN A 101 2.41 -15.83 5.36
C ASN A 101 3.14 -14.91 4.36
N THR A 102 3.23 -13.61 4.66
CA THR A 102 4.02 -12.68 3.84
C THR A 102 5.52 -12.99 4.01
N PRO A 103 6.24 -13.36 2.93
CA PRO A 103 7.69 -13.53 2.99
C PRO A 103 8.39 -12.24 3.42
N VAL A 104 9.39 -12.36 4.28
CA VAL A 104 10.18 -11.21 4.76
C VAL A 104 10.86 -10.50 3.58
N GLU A 105 11.43 -11.26 2.66
CA GLU A 105 12.14 -10.77 1.48
C GLU A 105 11.23 -9.95 0.55
N TYR A 106 9.94 -10.27 0.48
CA TYR A 106 8.97 -9.45 -0.26
C TYR A 106 8.92 -8.01 0.27
N THR A 107 9.16 -7.84 1.57
CA THR A 107 9.19 -6.52 2.20
C THR A 107 10.56 -5.85 2.11
N ASP A 108 11.63 -6.60 2.31
CA ASP A 108 12.99 -6.08 2.45
C ASP A 108 13.64 -5.72 1.13
N LEU A 109 13.31 -6.45 0.04
CA LEU A 109 13.87 -6.21 -1.29
C LEU A 109 13.27 -5.01 -2.03
N ARG A 110 12.28 -4.31 -1.45
CA ARG A 110 11.70 -3.11 -2.06
C ARG A 110 12.68 -1.93 -1.98
N LYS A 111 12.81 -1.17 -3.08
CA LYS A 111 13.48 0.13 -3.04
C LYS A 111 12.51 1.18 -2.51
N LYS A 112 13.02 2.11 -1.70
CA LYS A 112 12.23 3.20 -1.13
C LYS A 112 12.91 4.53 -1.43
N THR A 113 12.12 5.56 -1.63
CA THR A 113 12.52 6.96 -1.69
C THR A 113 11.48 7.80 -0.96
N THR A 114 11.75 9.09 -0.80
CA THR A 114 10.83 10.03 -0.17
C THR A 114 10.45 11.09 -1.20
N CYS A 115 9.18 11.50 -1.23
CA CYS A 115 8.74 12.63 -2.02
C CYS A 115 9.37 13.93 -1.50
N ASP A 116 9.74 14.81 -2.43
CA ASP A 116 10.12 16.17 -2.10
C ASP A 116 8.91 17.02 -1.62
N GLU A 117 9.16 18.28 -1.26
CA GLU A 117 8.13 19.20 -0.77
C GLU A 117 7.01 19.47 -1.78
N GLN A 118 7.28 19.30 -3.07
CA GLN A 118 6.34 19.48 -4.17
C GLN A 118 5.57 18.19 -4.53
N GLY A 119 5.93 17.06 -3.91
CA GLY A 119 5.31 15.76 -4.17
C GLY A 119 5.94 14.99 -5.33
N HIS A 120 7.17 15.34 -5.75
CA HIS A 120 7.90 14.59 -6.75
C HIS A 120 8.80 13.54 -6.09
N PHE A 121 9.08 12.48 -6.84
CA PHE A 121 9.98 11.42 -6.40
C PHE A 121 10.84 10.91 -7.56
N ARG A 122 11.91 10.18 -7.21
CA ARG A 122 12.83 9.62 -8.20
C ARG A 122 13.41 8.30 -7.73
N PHE A 123 13.53 7.34 -8.67
CA PHE A 123 14.32 6.14 -8.55
C PHE A 123 15.32 6.08 -9.69
N ASP A 124 16.59 5.94 -9.37
CA ASP A 124 17.66 5.73 -10.32
C ASP A 124 18.18 4.29 -10.26
N ASN A 125 18.94 3.91 -11.27
CA ASN A 125 19.55 2.58 -11.37
C ASN A 125 18.53 1.45 -11.26
N VAL A 126 17.38 1.58 -11.96
CA VAL A 126 16.34 0.56 -12.00
C VAL A 126 16.63 -0.42 -13.14
N GLY A 127 16.48 -1.72 -12.87
CA GLY A 127 16.61 -2.78 -13.86
C GLY A 127 15.57 -2.71 -14.99
N ASP A 128 15.73 -3.54 -16.00
CA ASP A 128 14.69 -3.77 -17.00
C ASP A 128 13.62 -4.70 -16.39
N GLY A 129 12.35 -4.48 -16.73
CA GLY A 129 11.25 -5.31 -16.27
C GLY A 129 9.97 -4.54 -15.96
N ASN A 130 9.05 -5.23 -15.32
CA ASN A 130 7.80 -4.65 -14.84
C ASN A 130 7.88 -4.41 -13.33
N PHE A 131 7.43 -3.24 -12.90
CA PHE A 131 7.48 -2.81 -11.51
C PHE A 131 6.16 -2.18 -11.10
N TYR A 132 5.92 -2.13 -9.81
CA TYR A 132 4.93 -1.25 -9.20
C TYR A 132 5.63 -0.09 -8.52
N VAL A 133 5.11 1.10 -8.75
CA VAL A 133 5.43 2.30 -7.98
C VAL A 133 4.23 2.60 -7.10
N SER A 134 4.42 2.68 -5.80
CA SER A 134 3.36 3.07 -4.87
C SER A 134 3.80 4.23 -4.00
N ALA A 135 2.91 5.20 -3.79
CA ALA A 135 3.16 6.36 -2.97
C ALA A 135 2.06 6.50 -1.91
N ASP A 136 2.47 6.77 -0.68
CA ASP A 136 1.55 7.16 0.36
C ASP A 136 1.21 8.66 0.20
N VAL A 137 -0.07 8.99 0.29
CA VAL A 137 -0.60 10.36 0.36
C VAL A 137 -1.56 10.40 1.53
N ILE A 138 -1.02 10.69 2.70
CA ILE A 138 -1.73 10.59 3.99
C ILE A 138 -1.60 11.93 4.71
N TRP A 139 -2.71 12.40 5.28
CA TRP A 139 -2.73 13.62 6.07
C TRP A 139 -3.57 13.45 7.33
N VAL A 140 -3.35 14.32 8.30
CA VAL A 140 -4.15 14.37 9.51
C VAL A 140 -5.13 15.53 9.38
N PHE A 141 -6.41 15.22 9.51
CA PHE A 141 -7.47 16.21 9.62
C PHE A 141 -7.82 16.41 11.08
N THR A 142 -7.91 17.70 11.49
CA THR A 142 -8.26 18.05 12.87
C THR A 142 -9.57 18.86 12.87
N TYR A 143 -10.55 18.36 13.62
CA TYR A 143 -11.81 19.05 13.84
C TYR A 143 -12.07 19.14 15.35
N GLY A 144 -11.90 20.34 15.92
CA GLY A 144 -11.95 20.52 17.37
C GLY A 144 -10.89 19.65 18.07
N GLN A 145 -11.34 18.75 18.94
CA GLN A 145 -10.45 17.79 19.63
C GLN A 145 -10.26 16.47 18.89
N TYR A 146 -10.97 16.26 17.80
CA TYR A 146 -10.90 15.04 17.00
C TYR A 146 -9.78 15.13 15.97
N LYS A 147 -8.97 14.05 15.90
CA LYS A 147 -7.97 13.88 14.83
C LYS A 147 -8.31 12.63 14.04
N ALA A 148 -8.38 12.75 12.74
CA ALA A 148 -8.57 11.62 11.82
C ALA A 148 -7.41 11.57 10.84
N THR A 149 -6.93 10.35 10.57
CA THR A 149 -5.97 10.10 9.49
C THR A 149 -6.75 9.80 8.23
N GLU A 150 -6.50 10.56 7.19
CA GLU A 150 -7.14 10.44 5.88
C GLU A 150 -6.11 10.18 4.79
N GLY A 151 -6.60 9.96 3.57
CA GLY A 151 -5.76 9.66 2.43
C GLY A 151 -5.60 8.17 2.19
N GLY A 152 -4.49 7.79 1.58
CA GLY A 152 -4.26 6.39 1.23
C GLY A 152 -3.01 6.17 0.40
N THR A 153 -2.87 4.97 -0.13
CA THR A 153 -1.77 4.58 -0.99
C THR A 153 -2.24 4.50 -2.43
N LEU A 154 -1.57 5.22 -3.32
CA LEU A 154 -1.69 5.14 -4.76
C LEU A 154 -0.68 4.10 -5.29
N ILE A 155 -1.05 3.38 -6.36
CA ILE A 155 -0.16 2.42 -7.01
C ILE A 155 -0.35 2.45 -8.52
N GLN A 156 0.75 2.22 -9.25
CA GLN A 156 0.73 2.05 -10.70
C GLN A 156 1.81 1.08 -11.15
N ARG A 157 1.44 0.22 -12.10
CA ARG A 157 2.37 -0.66 -12.82
C ARG A 157 3.11 0.11 -13.89
N VAL A 158 4.43 -0.10 -13.99
CA VAL A 158 5.30 0.52 -14.99
C VAL A 158 6.20 -0.54 -15.62
N SER A 159 6.47 -0.39 -16.92
CA SER A 159 7.41 -1.23 -17.66
C SER A 159 8.64 -0.42 -18.04
N LEU A 160 9.82 -0.97 -17.81
CA LEU A 160 11.11 -0.31 -18.05
C LEU A 160 12.01 -1.19 -18.91
N LYS A 161 12.72 -0.58 -19.85
CA LYS A 161 13.71 -1.27 -20.70
C LYS A 161 14.70 -0.31 -21.32
N LYS A 162 15.91 -0.80 -21.58
CA LYS A 162 16.93 -0.12 -22.40
C LYS A 162 17.42 1.23 -21.86
N GLY A 163 17.51 1.41 -20.54
CA GLY A 163 18.05 2.63 -19.95
C GLY A 163 17.17 3.87 -20.15
N GLN A 164 15.85 3.68 -20.21
CA GLN A 164 14.90 4.78 -20.38
C GLN A 164 14.64 5.56 -19.09
N THR A 165 14.22 6.81 -19.25
CA THR A 165 13.54 7.57 -18.21
C THR A 165 12.04 7.44 -18.39
N ARG A 166 11.31 7.07 -17.33
CA ARG A 166 9.85 6.94 -17.32
C ARG A 166 9.24 7.92 -16.34
N ASP A 167 8.33 8.76 -16.86
CA ASP A 167 7.52 9.63 -16.01
C ASP A 167 6.25 8.88 -15.54
N VAL A 168 5.90 9.06 -14.27
CA VAL A 168 4.78 8.39 -13.59
C VAL A 168 3.98 9.41 -12.81
N ILE A 169 2.67 9.47 -13.04
CA ILE A 169 1.75 10.31 -12.27
C ILE A 169 0.79 9.40 -11.51
N LEU A 170 0.93 9.40 -10.18
CA LEU A 170 0.04 8.70 -9.28
C LEU A 170 -1.02 9.71 -8.80
N SER A 171 -2.26 9.56 -9.23
CA SER A 171 -3.32 10.51 -8.89
C SER A 171 -4.67 9.84 -8.67
N ARG A 172 -5.49 10.53 -7.91
CA ARG A 172 -6.91 10.26 -7.70
C ARG A 172 -7.68 11.57 -7.61
#